data_ae71aaa929b4c54b06ff837e3dae55e6
#
_entry.id   ae71aaa929b4c54b06ff837e3dae55e6
#
_cell.length_a   1.000
_cell.length_b   1.000
_cell.length_c   1.000
_cell.angle_alpha   90.00
_cell.angle_beta   90.00
_cell.angle_gamma   90.00
#
_symmetry.space_group_name_H-M   'P 1'
#
loop_
_entity.id
_entity.type
_entity.pdbx_description
1 polymer ?
#
loop_
_entity_poly.entity_id
_entity_poly.type
_entity_poly.pdbx_seq_one_letter_code
_entity_poly.pdbx_strand_id
1 'polypeptide(L)'
;IDRHEIEVVGGKLDKKCIHLDGVWIIAGQTYITEVKEGSAFDTKKSSAEASSLNKVQKVFNNYGITNAQPLMVLWRLSNVDEASVKSSLAKSYLITGREFCNLVGLDFDLINKSREKDRELNRKFVKEALREYYKHYLNGAAVNAEN
;
A
#
# COMPACT_ATOMS: atom_id res chain seq x y z
N ILE A 1 -2.97 -11.15 -4.06
CA ILE A 1 -2.33 -10.26 -5.07
C ILE A 1 -0.85 -10.59 -5.03
N ASP A 2 -0.35 -11.25 -6.07
CA ASP A 2 1.05 -11.57 -6.17
C ASP A 2 1.86 -10.28 -6.27
N ARG A 3 2.88 -10.18 -5.41
CA ARG A 3 3.83 -9.08 -5.47
C ARG A 3 4.74 -9.31 -6.67
N HIS A 4 4.64 -8.47 -7.67
CA HIS A 4 5.56 -8.50 -8.79
C HIS A 4 6.83 -7.75 -8.41
N GLU A 5 7.94 -8.47 -8.33
CA GLU A 5 9.28 -7.88 -8.19
C GLU A 5 9.77 -7.49 -9.58
N ILE A 6 10.04 -6.20 -9.76
CA ILE A 6 10.68 -5.72 -10.99
C ILE A 6 12.16 -5.52 -10.69
N GLU A 7 12.99 -6.39 -11.25
CA GLU A 7 14.43 -6.26 -11.17
C GLU A 7 14.88 -5.16 -12.15
N VAL A 8 15.42 -4.07 -11.63
CA VAL A 8 15.94 -2.97 -12.45
C VAL A 8 17.35 -3.31 -12.91
N VAL A 9 17.48 -3.91 -14.08
CA VAL A 9 18.78 -4.19 -14.72
C VAL A 9 19.28 -2.93 -15.43
N GLY A 10 20.11 -2.16 -14.76
CA GLY A 10 20.81 -1.01 -15.35
C GLY A 10 22.26 -1.01 -14.91
N GLY A 11 23.18 -1.38 -15.78
CA GLY A 11 24.62 -1.06 -15.84
C GLY A 11 25.55 -1.33 -14.67
N LYS A 12 25.09 -1.47 -13.46
CA LYS A 12 25.66 -2.09 -12.26
C LYS A 12 24.49 -2.70 -11.52
N LEU A 13 24.55 -4.00 -11.26
CA LEU A 13 23.61 -4.75 -10.45
C LEU A 13 23.51 -4.15 -9.03
N ASP A 14 22.76 -3.08 -8.90
CA ASP A 14 22.30 -2.62 -7.62
C ASP A 14 21.07 -3.47 -7.31
N LYS A 15 21.22 -4.49 -6.46
CA LYS A 15 20.19 -5.47 -6.06
C LYS A 15 19.05 -4.84 -5.23
N LYS A 16 18.57 -3.68 -5.63
CA LYS A 16 17.41 -3.04 -5.00
C LYS A 16 16.17 -3.41 -5.79
N CYS A 17 15.49 -4.47 -5.35
CA CYS A 17 14.14 -4.75 -5.79
C CYS A 17 13.23 -3.58 -5.41
N ILE A 18 12.45 -3.09 -6.36
CA ILE A 18 11.38 -2.14 -6.09
C ILE A 18 10.09 -2.94 -6.05
N HIS A 19 9.43 -2.92 -4.88
CA HIS A 19 8.13 -3.57 -4.72
C HIS A 19 7.03 -2.60 -5.17
N LEU A 20 6.08 -3.12 -5.94
CA LEU A 20 4.85 -2.43 -6.34
C LEU A 20 3.66 -3.17 -5.77
N ASP A 21 2.63 -2.44 -5.36
CA ASP A 21 1.37 -3.06 -4.93
C ASP A 21 0.53 -3.56 -6.12
N GLY A 22 0.72 -2.99 -7.31
CA GLY A 22 0.06 -3.47 -8.51
C GLY A 22 0.50 -2.84 -9.82
N VAL A 23 0.26 -3.59 -10.90
CA VAL A 23 0.33 -3.11 -12.28
C VAL A 23 -0.98 -3.45 -12.96
N TRP A 24 -1.62 -2.47 -13.58
CA TRP A 24 -2.95 -2.59 -14.20
C TRP A 24 -2.88 -2.14 -15.65
N ILE A 25 -3.51 -2.89 -16.54
CA ILE A 25 -3.63 -2.50 -17.96
C ILE A 25 -5.11 -2.33 -18.26
N ILE A 26 -5.52 -1.09 -18.54
CA ILE A 26 -6.91 -0.71 -18.74
C ILE A 26 -7.01 0.09 -20.05
N ALA A 27 -7.77 -0.43 -20.99
CA ALA A 27 -7.92 0.20 -22.32
C ALA A 27 -6.59 0.59 -22.99
N GLY A 28 -5.55 -0.26 -22.83
CA GLY A 28 -4.22 -0.02 -23.40
C GLY A 28 -3.34 0.95 -22.61
N GLN A 29 -3.85 1.57 -21.55
CA GLN A 29 -3.08 2.38 -20.61
C GLN A 29 -2.53 1.51 -19.49
N THR A 30 -1.25 1.66 -19.16
CA THR A 30 -0.60 0.96 -18.03
C THR A 30 -0.58 1.87 -16.81
N TYR A 31 -1.00 1.34 -15.64
CA TYR A 31 -0.92 2.02 -14.35
C TYR A 31 -0.02 1.22 -13.40
N ILE A 32 0.91 1.91 -12.74
CA ILE A 32 1.77 1.36 -11.71
C ILE A 32 1.37 1.97 -10.37
N THR A 33 0.99 1.12 -9.41
CA THR A 33 0.30 1.58 -8.21
C THR A 33 1.03 1.26 -6.92
N GLU A 34 0.96 2.21 -5.99
CA GLU A 34 1.27 2.06 -4.58
C GLU A 34 0.02 2.41 -3.77
N VAL A 35 -0.43 1.52 -2.87
CA VAL A 35 -1.67 1.69 -2.11
C VAL A 35 -1.36 2.01 -0.66
N LYS A 36 -1.95 3.08 -0.13
CA LYS A 36 -1.81 3.51 1.26
C LYS A 36 -3.16 3.52 1.96
N GLU A 37 -3.24 2.83 3.08
CA GLU A 37 -4.46 2.80 3.90
C GLU A 37 -4.65 4.00 4.82
N GLY A 38 -3.55 4.66 5.22
CA GLY A 38 -3.59 5.74 6.20
C GLY A 38 -4.08 7.06 5.62
N SER A 39 -4.74 7.86 6.46
CA SER A 39 -5.07 9.26 6.16
C SER A 39 -3.88 10.20 6.34
N ALA A 40 -2.89 9.79 7.16
CA ALA A 40 -1.67 10.57 7.40
C ALA A 40 -0.56 10.07 6.48
N PHE A 41 -0.24 10.87 5.48
CA PHE A 41 0.88 10.60 4.58
C PHE A 41 2.06 11.47 4.99
N ASP A 42 3.08 10.87 5.63
CA ASP A 42 4.29 11.56 6.01
C ASP A 42 4.98 12.15 4.78
N THR A 43 5.30 13.43 4.83
CA THR A 43 5.90 14.20 3.73
C THR A 43 7.20 13.56 3.22
N LYS A 44 8.02 12.98 4.11
CA LYS A 44 9.26 12.29 3.75
C LYS A 44 8.98 11.00 2.99
N LYS A 45 8.03 10.19 3.47
CA LYS A 45 7.63 8.93 2.83
C LYS A 45 6.99 9.18 1.47
N SER A 46 6.12 10.17 1.34
CA SER A 46 5.46 10.50 0.08
C SER A 46 6.45 10.84 -1.04
N SER A 47 7.47 11.62 -0.73
CA SER A 47 8.51 11.97 -1.70
C SER A 47 9.37 10.77 -2.11
N ALA A 48 9.71 9.89 -1.16
CA ALA A 48 10.48 8.69 -1.45
C ALA A 48 9.71 7.71 -2.33
N GLU A 49 8.42 7.51 -2.03
CA GLU A 49 7.55 6.62 -2.81
C GLU A 49 7.25 7.15 -4.20
N ALA A 50 6.96 8.44 -4.35
CA ALA A 50 6.83 9.08 -5.66
C ALA A 50 8.11 8.94 -6.49
N SER A 51 9.28 9.09 -5.85
CA SER A 51 10.58 8.86 -6.51
C SER A 51 10.75 7.40 -6.95
N SER A 52 10.31 6.45 -6.13
CA SER A 52 10.35 5.01 -6.48
C SER A 52 9.43 4.70 -7.66
N LEU A 53 8.19 5.18 -7.65
CA LEU A 53 7.26 5.02 -8.76
C LEU A 53 7.79 5.66 -10.05
N ASN A 54 8.43 6.84 -9.97
CA ASN A 54 9.06 7.49 -11.13
C ASN A 54 10.23 6.67 -11.69
N LYS A 55 11.01 5.99 -10.83
CA LYS A 55 12.07 5.07 -11.28
C LYS A 55 11.47 3.88 -12.02
N VAL A 56 10.42 3.29 -11.49
CA VAL A 56 9.69 2.19 -12.15
C VAL A 56 9.13 2.63 -13.49
N GLN A 57 8.51 3.80 -13.57
CA GLN A 57 8.01 4.35 -14.84
C GLN A 57 9.13 4.45 -15.89
N LYS A 58 10.33 4.90 -15.49
CA LYS A 58 11.50 4.95 -16.39
C LYS A 58 11.92 3.56 -16.87
N VAL A 59 11.84 2.55 -16.00
CA VAL A 59 12.11 1.17 -16.40
C VAL A 59 11.09 0.70 -17.43
N PHE A 60 9.79 0.91 -17.21
CA PHE A 60 8.75 0.59 -18.18
C PHE A 60 9.00 1.27 -19.53
N ASN A 61 9.37 2.54 -19.51
CA ASN A 61 9.70 3.30 -20.73
C ASN A 61 10.89 2.68 -21.48
N ASN A 62 11.92 2.22 -20.77
CA ASN A 62 13.08 1.57 -21.37
C ASN A 62 12.72 0.22 -22.04
N TYR A 63 11.66 -0.44 -21.58
CA TYR A 63 11.11 -1.64 -22.20
C TYR A 63 10.02 -1.35 -23.27
N GLY A 64 9.87 -0.09 -23.69
CA GLY A 64 8.92 0.31 -24.73
C GLY A 64 7.49 0.54 -24.24
N ILE A 65 7.24 0.48 -22.91
CA ILE A 65 5.92 0.78 -22.33
C ILE A 65 5.90 2.27 -21.92
N THR A 66 5.76 3.14 -22.91
CA THR A 66 5.89 4.60 -22.71
C THR A 66 4.65 5.26 -22.09
N ASN A 67 3.55 4.53 -21.99
CA ASN A 67 2.28 4.99 -21.41
C ASN A 67 2.07 4.57 -19.95
N ALA A 68 3.12 4.11 -19.24
CA ALA A 68 3.02 3.77 -17.84
C ALA A 68 2.79 5.00 -16.96
N GLN A 69 1.68 5.03 -16.23
CA GLN A 69 1.29 6.13 -15.33
C GLN A 69 1.40 5.71 -13.88
N PRO A 70 2.23 6.39 -13.06
CA PRO A 70 2.28 6.17 -11.62
C PRO A 70 1.00 6.65 -10.93
N LEU A 71 0.51 5.85 -9.96
CA LEU A 71 -0.59 6.22 -9.09
C LEU A 71 -0.26 5.90 -7.63
N MET A 72 -0.53 6.82 -6.73
CA MET A 72 -0.49 6.65 -5.28
C MET A 72 -1.93 6.67 -4.77
N VAL A 73 -2.46 5.50 -4.46
CA VAL A 73 -3.85 5.30 -4.06
C VAL A 73 -3.98 5.53 -2.56
N LEU A 74 -4.68 6.58 -2.16
CA LEU A 74 -5.00 6.89 -0.76
C LEU A 74 -6.38 6.31 -0.43
N TRP A 75 -6.40 5.09 0.14
CA TRP A 75 -7.62 4.29 0.24
C TRP A 75 -8.73 4.95 1.08
N ARG A 76 -8.35 5.68 2.14
CA ARG A 76 -9.31 6.22 3.12
C ARG A 76 -9.68 7.68 2.93
N LEU A 77 -8.99 8.39 2.05
CA LEU A 77 -9.31 9.78 1.80
C LEU A 77 -10.50 9.89 0.85
N SER A 78 -11.39 10.81 1.16
CA SER A 78 -12.50 11.17 0.30
C SER A 78 -12.09 12.17 -0.78
N ASN A 79 -11.04 12.95 -0.51
CA ASN A 79 -10.47 13.92 -1.43
C ASN A 79 -8.94 13.91 -1.31
N VAL A 80 -8.23 13.94 -2.44
CA VAL A 80 -6.75 14.00 -2.47
C VAL A 80 -6.19 15.29 -1.87
N ASP A 81 -6.96 16.38 -1.85
CA ASP A 81 -6.56 17.65 -1.26
C ASP A 81 -6.42 17.59 0.28
N GLU A 82 -7.03 16.61 0.92
CA GLU A 82 -6.88 16.34 2.35
C GLU A 82 -5.50 15.77 2.70
N ALA A 83 -4.75 15.29 1.69
CA ALA A 83 -3.43 14.73 1.91
C ALA A 83 -2.38 15.81 2.20
N SER A 84 -1.70 15.71 3.34
CA SER A 84 -0.61 16.62 3.73
C SER A 84 0.68 16.33 2.95
N VAL A 85 0.62 16.39 1.61
CA VAL A 85 1.75 16.11 0.72
C VAL A 85 2.34 17.42 0.19
N LYS A 86 3.64 17.62 0.41
CA LYS A 86 4.37 18.84 -0.03
C LYS A 86 5.00 18.69 -1.42
N SER A 87 5.39 17.47 -1.80
CA SER A 87 6.03 17.19 -3.08
C SER A 87 5.05 17.36 -4.24
N SER A 88 5.35 18.21 -5.20
CA SER A 88 4.56 18.37 -6.43
C SER A 88 4.47 17.08 -7.23
N LEU A 89 5.59 16.33 -7.32
CA LEU A 89 5.61 15.02 -7.98
C LEU A 89 4.68 14.01 -7.27
N ALA A 90 4.71 13.96 -5.92
CA ALA A 90 3.82 13.09 -5.18
C ALA A 90 2.36 13.49 -5.37
N LYS A 91 2.05 14.79 -5.37
CA LYS A 91 0.69 15.30 -5.61
C LYS A 91 0.14 14.89 -6.98
N SER A 92 0.98 14.88 -8.03
CA SER A 92 0.56 14.51 -9.38
C SER A 92 0.19 13.03 -9.54
N TYR A 93 0.56 12.19 -8.56
CA TYR A 93 0.28 10.75 -8.57
C TYR A 93 -0.89 10.37 -7.65
N LEU A 94 -1.42 11.30 -6.85
CA LEU A 94 -2.47 11.00 -5.88
C LEU A 94 -3.81 10.69 -6.56
N ILE A 95 -4.45 9.64 -6.04
CA ILE A 95 -5.82 9.26 -6.38
C ILE A 95 -6.47 8.65 -5.13
N THR A 96 -7.77 8.89 -4.93
CA THR A 96 -8.50 8.25 -3.83
C THR A 96 -8.78 6.78 -4.14
N GLY A 97 -9.04 5.96 -3.10
CA GLY A 97 -9.43 4.57 -3.29
C GLY A 97 -10.71 4.42 -4.12
N ARG A 98 -11.67 5.34 -3.97
CA ARG A 98 -12.91 5.34 -4.76
C ARG A 98 -12.65 5.64 -6.24
N GLU A 99 -11.85 6.65 -6.55
CA GLU A 99 -11.47 6.99 -7.93
C GLU A 99 -10.68 5.85 -8.56
N PHE A 100 -9.77 5.22 -7.81
CA PHE A 100 -9.04 4.05 -8.28
C PHE A 100 -9.97 2.87 -8.59
N CYS A 101 -10.91 2.55 -7.69
CA CYS A 101 -11.89 1.49 -7.95
C CYS A 101 -12.74 1.78 -9.20
N ASN A 102 -13.18 3.02 -9.38
CA ASN A 102 -13.89 3.42 -10.59
C ASN A 102 -13.03 3.24 -11.85
N LEU A 103 -11.74 3.59 -11.77
CA LEU A 103 -10.80 3.43 -12.87
C LEU A 103 -10.63 1.96 -13.30
N VAL A 104 -10.53 1.05 -12.31
CA VAL A 104 -10.30 -0.39 -12.56
C VAL A 104 -11.61 -1.20 -12.68
N GLY A 105 -12.77 -0.55 -12.60
CA GLY A 105 -14.08 -1.21 -12.72
C GLY A 105 -14.47 -2.03 -11.49
N LEU A 106 -14.03 -1.66 -10.29
CA LEU A 106 -14.34 -2.31 -9.02
C LEU A 106 -15.35 -1.50 -8.20
N ASP A 107 -16.13 -2.19 -7.39
CA ASP A 107 -17.05 -1.58 -6.42
C ASP A 107 -16.31 -1.25 -5.13
N PHE A 108 -16.00 0.04 -4.92
CA PHE A 108 -15.33 0.54 -3.72
C PHE A 108 -16.10 0.24 -2.43
N ASP A 109 -17.41 0.41 -2.44
CA ASP A 109 -18.23 0.26 -1.24
C ASP A 109 -18.33 -1.22 -0.83
N LEU A 110 -18.42 -2.12 -1.80
CA LEU A 110 -18.37 -3.57 -1.55
C LEU A 110 -17.03 -3.99 -0.97
N ILE A 111 -15.92 -3.54 -1.55
CA ILE A 111 -14.57 -3.84 -1.05
C ILE A 111 -14.38 -3.27 0.36
N ASN A 112 -14.78 -2.02 0.58
CA ASN A 112 -14.63 -1.38 1.88
C ASN A 112 -15.45 -2.07 2.97
N LYS A 113 -16.66 -2.48 2.67
CA LYS A 113 -17.52 -3.27 3.57
C LYS A 113 -16.87 -4.62 3.93
N SER A 114 -16.30 -5.33 2.97
CA SER A 114 -15.57 -6.58 3.22
C SER A 114 -14.38 -6.36 4.15
N ARG A 115 -13.59 -5.33 3.89
CA ARG A 115 -12.42 -4.97 4.71
C ARG A 115 -12.77 -4.60 6.15
N GLU A 116 -13.88 -3.88 6.37
CA GLU A 116 -14.36 -3.55 7.73
C GLU A 116 -14.77 -4.83 8.48
N LYS A 117 -15.44 -5.76 7.83
CA LYS A 117 -15.78 -7.06 8.41
C LYS A 117 -14.53 -7.85 8.81
N ASP A 118 -13.53 -7.93 7.94
CA ASP A 118 -12.27 -8.62 8.22
C ASP A 118 -11.51 -7.95 9.37
N ARG A 119 -11.55 -6.62 9.47
CA ARG A 119 -10.96 -5.87 10.58
C ARG A 119 -11.63 -6.22 11.91
N GLU A 120 -12.95 -6.34 11.95
CA GLU A 120 -13.68 -6.76 13.17
C GLU A 120 -13.29 -8.18 13.60
N LEU A 121 -13.22 -9.12 12.64
CA LEU A 121 -12.79 -10.48 12.89
C LEU A 121 -11.35 -10.53 13.44
N ASN A 122 -10.43 -9.79 12.81
CA ASN A 122 -9.05 -9.70 13.25
C ASN A 122 -8.91 -9.08 14.64
N ARG A 123 -9.71 -8.05 14.98
CA ARG A 123 -9.73 -7.48 16.33
C ARG A 123 -10.17 -8.49 17.38
N LYS A 124 -11.21 -9.28 17.10
CA LYS A 124 -11.67 -10.35 18.00
C LYS A 124 -10.60 -11.38 18.21
N PHE A 125 -10.00 -11.87 17.13
CA PHE A 125 -8.91 -12.85 17.17
C PHE A 125 -7.72 -12.37 17.98
N VAL A 126 -7.21 -11.16 17.73
CA VAL A 126 -6.09 -10.57 18.48
C VAL A 126 -6.44 -10.42 19.97
N LYS A 127 -7.67 -9.99 20.29
CA LYS A 127 -8.11 -9.85 21.67
C LYS A 127 -8.18 -11.19 22.41
N GLU A 128 -8.64 -12.22 21.73
CA GLU A 128 -8.67 -13.59 22.28
C GLU A 128 -7.26 -14.15 22.46
N ALA A 129 -6.39 -14.02 21.47
CA ALA A 129 -4.99 -14.46 21.55
C ALA A 129 -4.23 -13.76 22.69
N LEU A 130 -4.43 -12.45 22.86
CA LEU A 130 -3.84 -11.71 23.99
C LEU A 130 -4.37 -12.20 25.34
N ARG A 131 -5.68 -12.47 25.45
CA ARG A 131 -6.26 -13.01 26.71
C ARG A 131 -5.67 -14.36 27.08
N GLU A 132 -5.50 -15.26 26.09
CA GLU A 132 -4.88 -16.57 26.34
C GLU A 132 -3.40 -16.43 26.71
N TYR A 133 -2.67 -15.54 26.04
CA TYR A 133 -1.30 -15.21 26.41
C TYR A 133 -1.19 -14.73 27.85
N TYR A 134 -2.03 -13.79 28.28
CA TYR A 134 -2.05 -13.29 29.67
C TYR A 134 -2.38 -14.39 30.67
N LYS A 135 -3.33 -15.29 30.39
CA LYS A 135 -3.64 -16.41 31.26
C LYS A 135 -2.45 -17.34 31.46
N HIS A 136 -1.78 -17.73 30.40
CA HIS A 136 -0.71 -18.72 30.45
C HIS A 136 0.61 -18.18 30.97
N TYR A 137 0.97 -16.95 30.62
CA TYR A 137 2.30 -16.42 30.89
C TYR A 137 2.38 -15.50 32.10
N LEU A 138 1.36 -14.71 32.39
CA LEU A 138 1.39 -13.80 33.54
C LEU A 138 0.88 -14.45 34.82
N ASN A 139 -0.15 -15.29 34.78
CA ASN A 139 -0.60 -16.03 35.94
C ASN A 139 0.35 -17.20 36.32
N GLY A 140 1.04 -17.79 35.31
CA GLY A 140 2.07 -18.81 35.57
C GLY A 140 3.37 -18.26 36.16
N ALA A 141 3.72 -17.01 35.85
CA ALA A 141 4.89 -16.33 36.42
C ALA A 141 4.71 -16.00 37.92
N ALA A 142 3.47 -15.75 38.36
CA ALA A 142 3.18 -15.49 39.80
C ALA A 142 3.36 -16.71 40.65
N VAL A 143 3.13 -17.93 40.16
CA VAL A 143 3.28 -19.18 40.89
C VAL A 143 4.75 -19.58 41.08
N ASN A 144 5.65 -19.16 40.19
CA ASN A 144 7.08 -19.48 40.28
C ASN A 144 7.91 -18.45 41.09
N ALA A 145 7.30 -17.37 41.54
CA ALA A 145 7.97 -16.35 42.37
C ALA A 145 7.82 -16.59 43.90
N GLU A 146 7.02 -17.57 44.28
CA GLU A 146 6.77 -17.92 45.72
C GLU A 146 7.44 -19.22 46.15
N ASN A 147 8.31 -19.83 45.34
CA ASN A 147 9.18 -20.95 45.68
C ASN A 147 10.66 -20.52 45.53
#